data_18b5e1e0fdc5135edf5e43020bbc1972
#
_entry.id   18b5e1e0fdc5135edf5e43020bbc1972
#
_cell.length_a   1.000
_cell.length_b   1.000
_cell.length_c   1.000
_cell.angle_alpha   90.00
_cell.angle_beta   90.00
_cell.angle_gamma   90.00
#
_symmetry.space_group_name_H-M   'P 1'
#
loop_
_entity.id
_entity.type
_entity.pdbx_description
1 polymer ?
#
loop_
_entity_poly.entity_id
_entity_poly.type
_entity_poly.pdbx_seq_one_letter_code
_entity_poly.pdbx_strand_id
1 'polypeptide(L)'
;MAEAEASGFALSPAALATSVRSVDGKPVAYGKPLDALKAGDTAGYLTLLAGMTEAQRKEDRFYNAYLALDRAAAGDTAGARAYLGLTGGAEDDYEAPGFYLWLDSWLMALDGDLDGAINRHREVASGMPGITGDLSLAAMLEAAGRNEEALAVYDALTPTVIQAPEHEFDPQGIVFAHISTVIVRHSLLLQRMGRIAESQAVYKKLADAEPEQATSYAAAIDSLETGKNLDNKSLTTKTGFALALSDVAYAMQQQRFIQTVMMGGNIEGFDDQRASFDLAILLIDPANENIRSGVIDALYEEALYDGAAHVAQTAPETSPALMISAAQALLMGGDEPSARKAIKNALSIADNDDRLSTLYGALQLRALLNDKGEAYELVPELLRLAENPAEKAAAHGIASSIYQHFGDTSEAADHARDARRLDDTHERRMVLADALGQAGQINDALVILRSERLARPNDPYTLNSLGYFLITRTDKYEEGYKVLARAMLLAETDPYIADSFGWALYKLGDIERAKGLIESARDDLLPQNHWEIENHLGDIYWHLDRKDDARKAWETALENYPPNSERVLIEEKLKDGLKTPKPEKRPLPEISLEDLEVERRDI
;
A
#
# COMPACT_ATOMS: atom_id res chain seq x y z
N MET A 1 13.83 28.92 -0.99
CA MET A 1 13.06 30.14 -0.65
C MET A 1 13.78 31.43 -1.08
N ALA A 2 15.03 31.69 -0.72
CA ALA A 2 15.72 32.90 -1.19
C ALA A 2 15.85 33.01 -2.74
N GLU A 3 16.02 31.90 -3.43
CA GLU A 3 16.07 31.83 -4.90
C GLU A 3 14.69 31.99 -5.55
N ALA A 4 13.63 31.47 -4.92
CA ALA A 4 12.26 31.68 -5.37
C ALA A 4 11.81 33.15 -5.14
N GLU A 5 12.19 33.75 -4.02
CA GLU A 5 11.97 35.18 -3.75
C GLU A 5 12.69 36.06 -4.78
N ALA A 6 13.88 35.66 -5.23
CA ALA A 6 14.61 36.36 -6.30
C ALA A 6 13.95 36.25 -7.67
N SER A 7 13.17 35.19 -7.92
CA SER A 7 12.38 34.99 -9.15
C SER A 7 11.00 35.63 -9.12
N GLY A 8 10.58 36.18 -7.97
CA GLY A 8 9.22 36.70 -7.75
C GLY A 8 8.15 35.62 -7.57
N PHE A 9 8.56 34.35 -7.42
CA PHE A 9 7.66 33.22 -7.18
C PHE A 9 7.31 33.13 -5.69
N ALA A 10 6.02 33.25 -5.35
CA ALA A 10 5.52 33.04 -4.00
C ALA A 10 4.73 31.73 -3.95
N LEU A 11 5.15 30.79 -3.11
CA LEU A 11 4.45 29.51 -2.89
C LEU A 11 3.04 29.74 -2.35
N SER A 12 2.11 28.86 -2.71
CA SER A 12 0.77 28.82 -2.12
C SER A 12 0.82 28.47 -0.63
N PRO A 13 -0.21 28.84 0.16
CA PRO A 13 -0.31 28.39 1.56
C PRO A 13 -0.30 26.86 1.69
N ALA A 14 -0.89 26.15 0.73
CA ALA A 14 -0.89 24.69 0.70
C ALA A 14 0.53 24.14 0.54
N ALA A 15 1.31 24.68 -0.41
CA ALA A 15 2.71 24.28 -0.58
C ALA A 15 3.57 24.65 0.65
N LEU A 16 3.42 25.84 1.18
CA LEU A 16 4.18 26.28 2.37
C LEU A 16 3.95 25.37 3.59
N ALA A 17 2.74 24.82 3.74
CA ALA A 17 2.41 23.90 4.82
C ALA A 17 3.19 22.58 4.73
N THR A 18 3.70 22.19 3.54
CA THR A 18 4.46 20.96 3.33
C THR A 18 5.98 21.14 3.48
N SER A 19 6.47 22.32 3.88
CA SER A 19 7.89 22.60 3.99
C SER A 19 8.56 21.79 5.09
N VAL A 20 9.52 20.94 4.74
CA VAL A 20 10.38 20.24 5.70
C VAL A 20 11.33 21.26 6.35
N ARG A 21 11.44 21.20 7.67
CA ARG A 21 12.28 22.13 8.43
C ARG A 21 13.39 21.39 9.17
N SER A 22 14.57 21.95 9.12
CA SER A 22 15.71 21.50 9.91
C SER A 22 15.52 21.81 11.41
N VAL A 23 16.39 21.25 12.24
CA VAL A 23 16.33 21.41 13.72
C VAL A 23 16.33 22.89 14.17
N ASP A 24 16.96 23.78 13.42
CA ASP A 24 16.97 25.22 13.67
C ASP A 24 15.74 25.96 13.10
N GLY A 25 14.74 25.21 12.61
CA GLY A 25 13.45 25.72 12.12
C GLY A 25 13.48 26.33 10.73
N LYS A 26 14.61 26.26 10.00
CA LYS A 26 14.71 26.75 8.63
C LYS A 26 14.25 25.68 7.63
N PRO A 27 13.69 26.09 6.47
CA PRO A 27 13.43 25.16 5.38
C PRO A 27 14.70 24.40 4.99
N VAL A 28 14.56 23.11 4.74
CA VAL A 28 15.66 22.28 4.24
C VAL A 28 15.97 22.70 2.80
N ALA A 29 17.24 22.78 2.45
CA ALA A 29 17.70 23.06 1.09
C ALA A 29 18.11 21.76 0.41
N TYR A 30 17.51 21.47 -0.74
CA TYR A 30 17.80 20.28 -1.55
C TYR A 30 18.65 20.65 -2.76
N GLY A 31 19.49 19.72 -3.19
CA GLY A 31 20.31 19.90 -4.39
C GLY A 31 19.57 19.58 -5.68
N LYS A 32 18.56 18.72 -5.62
CA LYS A 32 17.77 18.24 -6.78
C LYS A 32 16.30 18.15 -6.43
N PRO A 33 15.38 18.32 -7.41
CA PRO A 33 13.94 18.14 -7.19
C PRO A 33 13.58 16.77 -6.61
N LEU A 34 14.21 15.71 -7.08
CA LEU A 34 13.97 14.33 -6.61
C LEU A 34 14.22 14.18 -5.10
N ASP A 35 15.24 14.86 -4.55
CA ASP A 35 15.53 14.77 -3.12
C ASP A 35 14.40 15.39 -2.27
N ALA A 36 13.81 16.48 -2.75
CA ALA A 36 12.65 17.09 -2.10
C ALA A 36 11.39 16.19 -2.20
N LEU A 37 11.16 15.54 -3.35
CA LEU A 37 10.05 14.59 -3.51
C LEU A 37 10.17 13.40 -2.55
N LYS A 38 11.36 12.82 -2.44
CA LYS A 38 11.65 11.72 -1.52
C LYS A 38 11.47 12.10 -0.04
N ALA A 39 11.62 13.38 0.27
CA ALA A 39 11.34 13.93 1.60
C ALA A 39 9.87 14.34 1.80
N GLY A 40 9.01 14.18 0.80
CA GLY A 40 7.62 14.65 0.84
C GLY A 40 7.49 16.19 0.89
N ASP A 41 8.56 16.94 0.56
CA ASP A 41 8.63 18.40 0.64
C ASP A 41 8.19 19.04 -0.68
N THR A 42 6.90 19.22 -0.85
CA THR A 42 6.33 19.90 -2.04
C THR A 42 6.82 21.35 -2.15
N ALA A 43 6.98 22.05 -1.03
CA ALA A 43 7.51 23.43 -1.01
C ALA A 43 8.95 23.49 -1.52
N GLY A 44 9.80 22.58 -1.06
CA GLY A 44 11.19 22.43 -1.52
C GLY A 44 11.25 22.10 -3.01
N TYR A 45 10.42 21.16 -3.47
CA TYR A 45 10.32 20.77 -4.86
C TYR A 45 9.95 21.95 -5.78
N LEU A 46 8.85 22.65 -5.48
CA LEU A 46 8.40 23.79 -6.27
C LEU A 46 9.40 24.97 -6.24
N THR A 47 10.09 25.18 -5.10
CA THR A 47 11.14 26.19 -4.98
C THR A 47 12.28 25.91 -5.98
N LEU A 48 12.70 24.66 -6.11
CA LEU A 48 13.73 24.26 -7.07
C LEU A 48 13.26 24.44 -8.51
N LEU A 49 12.01 24.04 -8.84
CA LEU A 49 11.45 24.23 -10.19
C LEU A 49 11.36 25.73 -10.56
N ALA A 50 10.93 26.57 -9.63
CA ALA A 50 10.83 28.02 -9.85
C ALA A 50 12.21 28.68 -10.06
N GLY A 51 13.26 28.14 -9.44
CA GLY A 51 14.65 28.59 -9.63
C GLY A 51 15.27 28.18 -10.96
N MET A 52 14.68 27.24 -11.70
CA MET A 52 15.16 26.81 -13.01
C MET A 52 14.92 27.87 -14.11
N THR A 53 15.81 27.91 -15.09
CA THR A 53 15.59 28.67 -16.31
C THR A 53 14.45 28.06 -17.13
N GLU A 54 13.82 28.86 -18.00
CA GLU A 54 12.76 28.35 -18.89
C GLU A 54 13.23 27.19 -19.76
N ALA A 55 14.47 27.21 -20.23
CA ALA A 55 15.06 26.13 -21.01
C ALA A 55 15.14 24.81 -20.20
N GLN A 56 15.54 24.89 -18.93
CA GLN A 56 15.59 23.73 -18.05
C GLN A 56 14.19 23.19 -17.74
N ARG A 57 13.21 24.06 -17.50
CA ARG A 57 11.82 23.61 -17.30
C ARG A 57 11.17 22.97 -18.52
N LYS A 58 11.67 23.27 -19.74
CA LYS A 58 11.20 22.62 -20.98
C LYS A 58 11.77 21.21 -21.18
N GLU A 59 12.76 20.79 -20.37
CA GLU A 59 13.28 19.41 -20.41
C GLU A 59 12.23 18.40 -19.92
N ASP A 60 11.36 18.83 -18.97
CA ASP A 60 10.19 18.07 -18.55
C ASP A 60 8.93 18.94 -18.72
N ARG A 61 8.00 18.49 -19.59
CA ARG A 61 6.74 19.16 -19.87
C ARG A 61 5.84 19.38 -18.64
N PHE A 62 6.06 18.66 -17.55
CA PHE A 62 5.25 18.75 -16.34
C PHE A 62 5.75 19.79 -15.35
N TYR A 63 7.01 20.24 -15.41
CA TYR A 63 7.54 21.22 -14.44
C TYR A 63 6.73 22.51 -14.43
N ASN A 64 6.37 23.03 -15.61
CA ASN A 64 5.51 24.20 -15.69
C ASN A 64 4.08 23.93 -15.21
N ALA A 65 3.55 22.69 -15.43
CA ALA A 65 2.24 22.32 -14.92
C ALA A 65 2.19 22.31 -13.39
N TYR A 66 3.22 21.79 -12.70
CA TYR A 66 3.28 21.81 -11.25
C TYR A 66 3.32 23.23 -10.67
N LEU A 67 4.08 24.14 -11.29
CA LEU A 67 4.10 25.54 -10.91
C LEU A 67 2.73 26.22 -11.18
N ALA A 68 2.06 25.87 -12.29
CA ALA A 68 0.72 26.33 -12.57
C ALA A 68 -0.32 25.83 -11.55
N LEU A 69 -0.23 24.57 -11.13
CA LEU A 69 -1.11 24.00 -10.09
C LEU A 69 -0.92 24.71 -8.74
N ASP A 70 0.30 25.04 -8.35
CA ASP A 70 0.55 25.83 -7.14
C ASP A 70 -0.09 27.24 -7.23
N ARG A 71 0.01 27.90 -8.38
CA ARG A 71 -0.69 29.17 -8.61
C ARG A 71 -2.21 29.04 -8.53
N ALA A 72 -2.75 27.99 -9.16
CA ALA A 72 -4.18 27.69 -9.09
C ALA A 72 -4.64 27.44 -7.64
N ALA A 73 -3.85 26.72 -6.86
CA ALA A 73 -4.10 26.51 -5.42
C ALA A 73 -4.12 27.82 -4.62
N ALA A 74 -3.29 28.80 -5.00
CA ALA A 74 -3.28 30.13 -4.42
C ALA A 74 -4.43 31.04 -4.92
N GLY A 75 -5.24 30.58 -5.90
CA GLY A 75 -6.29 31.38 -6.55
C GLY A 75 -5.78 32.32 -7.63
N ASP A 76 -4.53 32.16 -8.05
CA ASP A 76 -3.89 32.95 -9.13
C ASP A 76 -3.94 32.18 -10.46
N THR A 77 -5.11 32.07 -11.04
CA THR A 77 -5.33 31.37 -12.33
C THR A 77 -4.66 32.08 -13.50
N ALA A 78 -4.51 33.41 -13.45
CA ALA A 78 -3.77 34.16 -14.45
C ALA A 78 -2.27 33.81 -14.43
N GLY A 79 -1.67 33.76 -13.23
CA GLY A 79 -0.30 33.29 -13.05
C GLY A 79 -0.12 31.81 -13.45
N ALA A 80 -1.12 30.96 -13.18
CA ALA A 80 -1.13 29.57 -13.65
C ALA A 80 -1.06 29.50 -15.19
N ARG A 81 -1.91 30.23 -15.91
CA ARG A 81 -1.89 30.30 -17.38
C ARG A 81 -0.56 30.79 -17.93
N ALA A 82 0.08 31.75 -17.27
CA ALA A 82 1.39 32.25 -17.70
C ALA A 82 2.47 31.14 -17.67
N TYR A 83 2.48 30.25 -16.66
CA TYR A 83 3.38 29.10 -16.64
C TYR A 83 3.09 28.08 -17.74
N LEU A 84 1.84 27.93 -18.13
CA LEU A 84 1.43 27.05 -19.22
C LEU A 84 1.71 27.67 -20.62
N GLY A 85 2.11 28.94 -20.67
CA GLY A 85 2.32 29.67 -21.92
C GLY A 85 1.01 30.05 -22.62
N LEU A 86 -0.11 30.08 -21.87
CA LEU A 86 -1.44 30.42 -22.39
C LEU A 86 -1.69 31.92 -22.21
N THR A 87 -1.93 32.63 -23.30
CA THR A 87 -2.06 34.10 -23.31
C THR A 87 -3.50 34.59 -23.34
N GLY A 88 -4.48 33.67 -23.29
CA GLY A 88 -5.91 33.98 -23.14
C GLY A 88 -6.64 34.29 -24.47
N GLY A 89 -6.04 34.00 -25.62
CA GLY A 89 -6.69 34.06 -26.93
C GLY A 89 -6.79 32.67 -27.56
N ALA A 90 -8.01 32.17 -27.81
CA ALA A 90 -8.25 30.82 -28.34
C ALA A 90 -7.56 30.54 -29.69
N GLU A 91 -7.15 31.55 -30.44
CA GLU A 91 -6.46 31.40 -31.72
C GLU A 91 -4.94 31.25 -31.58
N ASP A 92 -4.35 31.75 -30.50
CA ASP A 92 -2.89 31.74 -30.27
C ASP A 92 -2.43 30.48 -29.50
N ASP A 93 -3.33 29.78 -28.81
CA ASP A 93 -3.01 28.65 -27.91
C ASP A 93 -2.99 27.29 -28.63
N TYR A 94 -3.21 27.22 -29.96
CA TYR A 94 -3.28 25.96 -30.73
C TYR A 94 -1.98 25.13 -30.73
N GLU A 95 -0.84 25.75 -30.44
CA GLU A 95 0.45 25.06 -30.36
C GLU A 95 0.75 24.49 -28.96
N ALA A 96 -0.11 24.78 -27.95
CA ALA A 96 0.08 24.30 -26.61
C ALA A 96 -0.21 22.78 -26.50
N PRO A 97 0.52 22.04 -25.66
CA PRO A 97 0.23 20.62 -25.40
C PRO A 97 -1.22 20.41 -24.97
N GLY A 98 -1.89 19.38 -25.49
CA GLY A 98 -3.30 19.09 -25.18
C GLY A 98 -3.58 19.01 -23.67
N PHE A 99 -2.60 18.52 -22.87
CA PHE A 99 -2.67 18.51 -21.42
C PHE A 99 -2.75 19.94 -20.81
N TYR A 100 -2.06 20.92 -21.37
CA TYR A 100 -2.13 22.31 -20.90
C TYR A 100 -3.49 22.94 -21.22
N LEU A 101 -4.05 22.65 -22.38
CA LEU A 101 -5.39 23.12 -22.75
C LEU A 101 -6.48 22.47 -21.87
N TRP A 102 -6.29 21.21 -21.51
CA TRP A 102 -7.14 20.52 -20.54
C TRP A 102 -7.03 21.15 -19.14
N LEU A 103 -5.82 21.47 -18.65
CA LEU A 103 -5.63 22.22 -17.42
C LEU A 103 -6.34 23.59 -17.45
N ASP A 104 -6.27 24.29 -18.58
CA ASP A 104 -6.95 25.58 -18.75
C ASP A 104 -8.46 25.48 -18.55
N SER A 105 -9.10 24.41 -19.03
CA SER A 105 -10.52 24.21 -18.78
C SER A 105 -10.86 24.15 -17.28
N TRP A 106 -10.01 23.53 -16.46
CA TRP A 106 -10.16 23.51 -15.02
C TRP A 106 -9.82 24.86 -14.37
N LEU A 107 -8.86 25.61 -14.90
CA LEU A 107 -8.60 26.99 -14.43
C LEU A 107 -9.79 27.91 -14.68
N MET A 108 -10.51 27.75 -15.82
CA MET A 108 -11.77 28.45 -16.08
C MET A 108 -12.85 28.08 -15.03
N ALA A 109 -12.97 26.80 -14.72
CA ALA A 109 -13.90 26.32 -13.69
C ALA A 109 -13.58 26.90 -12.31
N LEU A 110 -12.29 27.01 -11.93
CA LEU A 110 -11.84 27.62 -10.69
C LEU A 110 -12.12 29.14 -10.64
N ASP A 111 -12.11 29.83 -11.79
CA ASP A 111 -12.53 31.23 -11.94
C ASP A 111 -14.05 31.41 -11.85
N GLY A 112 -14.82 30.32 -11.81
CA GLY A 112 -16.28 30.34 -11.74
C GLY A 112 -16.99 30.33 -13.09
N ASP A 113 -16.27 30.30 -14.21
CA ASP A 113 -16.84 30.16 -15.55
C ASP A 113 -17.04 28.67 -15.90
N LEU A 114 -18.00 28.03 -15.22
CA LEU A 114 -18.28 26.61 -15.39
C LEU A 114 -18.80 26.24 -16.79
N ASP A 115 -19.63 27.09 -17.40
CA ASP A 115 -20.14 26.83 -18.75
C ASP A 115 -19.05 26.97 -19.82
N GLY A 116 -18.22 27.99 -19.72
CA GLY A 116 -17.04 28.16 -20.57
C GLY A 116 -16.06 27.00 -20.39
N ALA A 117 -15.81 26.59 -19.15
CA ALA A 117 -14.96 25.46 -18.80
C ALA A 117 -15.44 24.14 -19.45
N ILE A 118 -16.73 23.83 -19.32
CA ILE A 118 -17.35 22.62 -19.91
C ILE A 118 -17.23 22.63 -21.43
N ASN A 119 -17.49 23.77 -22.08
CA ASN A 119 -17.35 23.88 -23.52
C ASN A 119 -15.90 23.69 -23.97
N ARG A 120 -14.96 24.37 -23.32
CA ARG A 120 -13.51 24.21 -23.56
C ARG A 120 -13.07 22.77 -23.35
N HIS A 121 -13.54 22.14 -22.26
CA HIS A 121 -13.22 20.76 -21.93
C HIS A 121 -13.65 19.79 -23.03
N ARG A 122 -14.87 19.94 -23.57
CA ARG A 122 -15.37 19.09 -24.68
C ARG A 122 -14.52 19.20 -25.94
N GLU A 123 -13.93 20.37 -26.22
CA GLU A 123 -13.03 20.56 -27.37
C GLU A 123 -11.71 19.80 -27.21
N VAL A 124 -11.19 19.70 -25.97
CA VAL A 124 -9.85 19.14 -25.72
C VAL A 124 -9.86 17.72 -25.14
N ALA A 125 -11.00 17.23 -24.68
CA ALA A 125 -11.13 15.91 -24.01
C ALA A 125 -10.63 14.75 -24.89
N SER A 126 -10.84 14.80 -26.20
CA SER A 126 -10.38 13.77 -27.14
C SER A 126 -8.85 13.65 -27.25
N GLY A 127 -8.11 14.66 -26.80
CA GLY A 127 -6.65 14.65 -26.73
C GLY A 127 -6.09 14.05 -25.45
N MET A 128 -6.95 13.66 -24.51
CA MET A 128 -6.55 13.03 -23.24
C MET A 128 -6.45 11.51 -23.37
N PRO A 129 -5.62 10.84 -22.56
CA PRO A 129 -5.45 9.39 -22.62
C PRO A 129 -6.76 8.64 -22.31
N GLY A 130 -7.18 7.73 -23.18
CA GLY A 130 -8.32 6.84 -22.99
C GLY A 130 -9.60 7.54 -22.60
N ILE A 131 -10.22 7.11 -21.50
CA ILE A 131 -11.48 7.67 -20.99
C ILE A 131 -11.27 8.81 -19.96
N THR A 132 -10.02 9.24 -19.73
CA THR A 132 -9.75 10.29 -18.72
C THR A 132 -10.39 11.62 -19.06
N GLY A 133 -10.53 11.95 -20.34
CA GLY A 133 -11.26 13.11 -20.80
C GLY A 133 -12.75 13.06 -20.40
N ASP A 134 -13.40 11.92 -20.60
CA ASP A 134 -14.81 11.73 -20.25
C ASP A 134 -15.03 11.71 -18.73
N LEU A 135 -14.14 11.02 -17.97
CA LEU A 135 -14.18 11.03 -16.50
C LEU A 135 -14.01 12.45 -15.95
N SER A 136 -13.09 13.21 -16.52
CA SER A 136 -12.86 14.59 -16.15
C SER A 136 -14.08 15.49 -16.49
N LEU A 137 -14.73 15.26 -17.64
CA LEU A 137 -15.96 15.95 -18.02
C LEU A 137 -17.08 15.64 -17.02
N ALA A 138 -17.26 14.38 -16.64
CA ALA A 138 -18.27 13.98 -15.65
C ALA A 138 -18.01 14.67 -14.31
N ALA A 139 -16.79 14.69 -13.81
CA ALA A 139 -16.42 15.39 -12.57
C ALA A 139 -16.70 16.90 -12.64
N MET A 140 -16.43 17.54 -13.78
CA MET A 140 -16.70 18.97 -13.99
C MET A 140 -18.22 19.26 -14.02
N LEU A 141 -19.01 18.39 -14.66
CA LEU A 141 -20.47 18.47 -14.72
C LEU A 141 -21.09 18.29 -13.31
N GLU A 142 -20.58 17.33 -12.52
CA GLU A 142 -21.00 17.15 -11.13
C GLU A 142 -20.68 18.41 -10.28
N ALA A 143 -19.47 18.95 -10.41
CA ALA A 143 -19.06 20.16 -9.71
C ALA A 143 -19.93 21.39 -10.09
N ALA A 144 -20.46 21.40 -11.32
CA ALA A 144 -21.41 22.41 -11.81
C ALA A 144 -22.87 22.13 -11.39
N GLY A 145 -23.15 21.04 -10.67
CA GLY A 145 -24.51 20.60 -10.31
C GLY A 145 -25.33 20.05 -11.48
N ARG A 146 -24.69 19.79 -12.63
CA ARG A 146 -25.33 19.24 -13.84
C ARG A 146 -25.35 17.71 -13.82
N ASN A 147 -25.92 17.15 -12.72
CA ASN A 147 -25.84 15.74 -12.35
C ASN A 147 -26.44 14.79 -13.41
N GLU A 148 -27.53 15.17 -14.08
CA GLU A 148 -28.12 14.32 -15.15
C GLU A 148 -27.22 14.25 -16.39
N GLU A 149 -26.46 15.31 -16.69
CA GLU A 149 -25.51 15.28 -17.78
C GLU A 149 -24.25 14.47 -17.42
N ALA A 150 -23.78 14.58 -16.16
CA ALA A 150 -22.71 13.74 -15.65
C ALA A 150 -23.11 12.26 -15.68
N LEU A 151 -24.34 11.95 -15.26
CA LEU A 151 -24.88 10.59 -15.29
C LEU A 151 -24.89 10.03 -16.71
N ALA A 152 -25.29 10.83 -17.72
CA ALA A 152 -25.27 10.39 -19.11
C ALA A 152 -23.85 10.02 -19.61
N VAL A 153 -22.79 10.68 -19.09
CA VAL A 153 -21.40 10.30 -19.37
C VAL A 153 -21.08 8.94 -18.74
N TYR A 154 -21.41 8.72 -17.47
CA TYR A 154 -21.16 7.44 -16.80
C TYR A 154 -22.00 6.30 -17.42
N ASP A 155 -23.25 6.56 -17.82
CA ASP A 155 -24.11 5.59 -18.52
C ASP A 155 -23.50 5.14 -19.85
N ALA A 156 -22.82 6.04 -20.55
CA ALA A 156 -22.11 5.72 -21.80
C ALA A 156 -20.83 4.92 -21.54
N LEU A 157 -20.08 5.22 -20.47
CA LEU A 157 -18.81 4.57 -20.13
C LEU A 157 -19.01 3.17 -19.51
N THR A 158 -20.01 3.00 -18.66
CA THR A 158 -20.24 1.77 -17.88
C THR A 158 -20.32 0.50 -18.75
N PRO A 159 -21.09 0.44 -19.85
CA PRO A 159 -21.10 -0.75 -20.72
C PRO A 159 -19.77 -1.05 -21.36
N THR A 160 -19.02 -0.02 -21.74
CA THR A 160 -17.72 -0.17 -22.39
C THR A 160 -16.69 -0.80 -21.47
N VAL A 161 -16.64 -0.34 -20.20
CA VAL A 161 -15.70 -0.87 -19.21
C VAL A 161 -16.08 -2.27 -18.74
N ILE A 162 -17.39 -2.59 -18.57
CA ILE A 162 -17.85 -3.93 -18.15
C ILE A 162 -17.63 -4.98 -19.26
N GLN A 163 -17.68 -4.60 -20.54
CA GLN A 163 -17.52 -5.52 -21.67
C GLN A 163 -16.06 -5.68 -22.11
N ALA A 164 -15.15 -4.89 -21.58
CA ALA A 164 -13.73 -5.02 -21.91
C ALA A 164 -13.22 -6.40 -21.42
N PRO A 165 -12.65 -7.24 -22.31
CA PRO A 165 -12.16 -8.56 -21.91
C PRO A 165 -10.96 -8.40 -20.96
N GLU A 166 -11.00 -9.10 -19.83
CA GLU A 166 -9.97 -9.05 -18.77
C GLU A 166 -8.55 -9.43 -19.25
N HIS A 167 -8.40 -10.04 -20.41
CA HIS A 167 -7.16 -10.69 -20.83
C HIS A 167 -6.67 -10.33 -22.25
N GLU A 168 -7.36 -9.48 -22.97
CA GLU A 168 -6.79 -8.96 -24.21
C GLU A 168 -5.97 -7.72 -23.90
N PHE A 169 -4.67 -7.87 -23.99
CA PHE A 169 -3.69 -6.80 -23.98
C PHE A 169 -4.00 -5.87 -25.15
N ASP A 170 -4.83 -4.85 -24.90
CA ASP A 170 -5.00 -3.74 -25.83
C ASP A 170 -3.69 -2.94 -25.83
N PRO A 171 -2.97 -2.84 -26.96
CA PRO A 171 -1.79 -1.97 -27.04
C PRO A 171 -2.10 -0.49 -26.77
N GLN A 172 -3.36 -0.10 -26.78
CA GLN A 172 -3.83 1.19 -26.29
C GLN A 172 -4.12 1.17 -24.78
N GLY A 173 -4.08 0.00 -24.14
CA GLY A 173 -3.84 -0.32 -22.71
C GLY A 173 -4.60 0.41 -21.62
N ILE A 174 -5.62 1.18 -21.94
CA ILE A 174 -6.13 2.24 -21.08
C ILE A 174 -7.46 1.85 -20.41
N VAL A 175 -8.09 0.77 -20.86
CA VAL A 175 -9.46 0.42 -20.43
C VAL A 175 -9.49 -0.25 -19.06
N PHE A 176 -8.53 -1.12 -18.73
CA PHE A 176 -8.58 -1.94 -17.51
C PHE A 176 -8.45 -1.16 -16.21
N ALA A 177 -7.67 -0.09 -16.24
CA ALA A 177 -7.38 0.70 -15.05
C ALA A 177 -8.57 1.50 -14.50
N HIS A 178 -9.62 1.67 -15.29
CA HIS A 178 -10.71 2.57 -14.95
C HIS A 178 -12.05 1.86 -14.64
N ILE A 179 -12.12 0.52 -14.72
CA ILE A 179 -13.39 -0.20 -14.46
C ILE A 179 -13.91 0.15 -13.07
N SER A 180 -13.14 -0.08 -12.04
CA SER A 180 -13.52 0.23 -10.66
C SER A 180 -13.80 1.73 -10.48
N THR A 181 -13.00 2.61 -11.08
CA THR A 181 -13.17 4.06 -11.00
C THR A 181 -14.50 4.50 -11.62
N VAL A 182 -14.83 4.05 -12.85
CA VAL A 182 -16.10 4.38 -13.50
C VAL A 182 -17.28 3.89 -12.67
N ILE A 183 -17.25 2.62 -12.25
CA ILE A 183 -18.34 1.99 -11.51
C ILE A 183 -18.56 2.67 -10.15
N VAL A 184 -17.48 2.92 -9.41
CA VAL A 184 -17.55 3.59 -8.10
C VAL A 184 -18.11 5.01 -8.27
N ARG A 185 -17.61 5.80 -9.21
CA ARG A 185 -18.07 7.18 -9.40
C ARG A 185 -19.52 7.24 -9.90
N HIS A 186 -19.90 6.36 -10.83
CA HIS A 186 -21.28 6.22 -11.27
C HIS A 186 -22.21 5.93 -10.09
N SER A 187 -21.85 4.95 -9.26
CA SER A 187 -22.58 4.59 -8.05
C SER A 187 -22.67 5.76 -7.06
N LEU A 188 -21.56 6.46 -6.80
CA LEU A 188 -21.53 7.62 -5.89
C LEU A 188 -22.40 8.78 -6.39
N LEU A 189 -22.40 9.07 -7.70
CA LEU A 189 -23.28 10.08 -8.26
C LEU A 189 -24.76 9.70 -8.04
N LEU A 190 -25.14 8.45 -8.31
CA LEU A 190 -26.50 7.95 -8.07
C LEU A 190 -26.90 8.05 -6.59
N GLN A 191 -25.98 7.78 -5.66
CA GLN A 191 -26.21 7.97 -4.23
C GLN A 191 -26.50 9.44 -3.88
N ARG A 192 -25.68 10.37 -4.38
CA ARG A 192 -25.87 11.83 -4.20
C ARG A 192 -27.19 12.33 -4.77
N MET A 193 -27.67 11.69 -5.85
CA MET A 193 -28.98 11.95 -6.44
C MET A 193 -30.15 11.24 -5.70
N GLY A 194 -29.88 10.45 -4.68
CA GLY A 194 -30.89 9.65 -3.94
C GLY A 194 -31.40 8.42 -4.70
N ARG A 195 -30.73 8.03 -5.81
CA ARG A 195 -31.12 6.91 -6.70
C ARG A 195 -30.45 5.61 -6.26
N ILE A 196 -30.67 5.20 -4.99
CA ILE A 196 -29.96 4.08 -4.34
C ILE A 196 -30.16 2.75 -5.07
N ALA A 197 -31.40 2.45 -5.53
CA ALA A 197 -31.68 1.21 -6.24
C ALA A 197 -30.89 1.09 -7.57
N GLU A 198 -30.65 2.20 -8.23
CA GLU A 198 -29.85 2.24 -9.47
C GLU A 198 -28.36 2.11 -9.18
N SER A 199 -27.90 2.73 -8.10
CA SER A 199 -26.53 2.53 -7.60
C SER A 199 -26.25 1.04 -7.31
N GLN A 200 -27.15 0.34 -6.63
CA GLN A 200 -27.04 -1.10 -6.42
C GLN A 200 -27.03 -1.90 -7.73
N ALA A 201 -27.84 -1.49 -8.72
CA ALA A 201 -27.88 -2.16 -10.00
C ALA A 201 -26.55 -2.05 -10.79
N VAL A 202 -25.81 -0.96 -10.61
CA VAL A 202 -24.48 -0.79 -11.20
C VAL A 202 -23.49 -1.83 -10.62
N TYR A 203 -23.45 -1.98 -9.29
CA TYR A 203 -22.58 -3.00 -8.66
C TYR A 203 -23.00 -4.44 -8.99
N LYS A 204 -24.32 -4.71 -9.10
CA LYS A 204 -24.81 -6.04 -9.50
C LYS A 204 -24.36 -6.41 -10.91
N LYS A 205 -24.42 -5.46 -11.86
CA LYS A 205 -23.89 -5.69 -13.22
C LYS A 205 -22.40 -6.02 -13.23
N LEU A 206 -21.63 -5.36 -12.36
CA LEU A 206 -20.20 -5.65 -12.23
C LEU A 206 -19.96 -7.04 -11.62
N ALA A 207 -20.69 -7.39 -10.56
CA ALA A 207 -20.62 -8.71 -9.94
C ALA A 207 -20.99 -9.86 -10.91
N ASP A 208 -21.96 -9.60 -11.81
CA ASP A 208 -22.35 -10.55 -12.85
C ASP A 208 -21.27 -10.69 -13.94
N ALA A 209 -20.53 -9.61 -14.23
CA ALA A 209 -19.44 -9.61 -15.20
C ALA A 209 -18.14 -10.22 -14.62
N GLU A 210 -17.90 -10.08 -13.31
CA GLU A 210 -16.71 -10.56 -12.61
C GLU A 210 -17.09 -11.49 -11.44
N PRO A 211 -17.55 -12.73 -11.70
CA PRO A 211 -18.04 -13.63 -10.64
C PRO A 211 -16.99 -13.98 -9.58
N GLU A 212 -15.71 -13.98 -9.94
CA GLU A 212 -14.61 -14.25 -9.00
C GLU A 212 -14.44 -13.14 -7.95
N GLN A 213 -14.83 -11.91 -8.29
CA GLN A 213 -14.78 -10.76 -7.41
C GLN A 213 -16.15 -10.40 -6.79
N ALA A 214 -17.20 -11.16 -7.08
CA ALA A 214 -18.56 -10.87 -6.63
C ALA A 214 -18.68 -10.68 -5.10
N THR A 215 -17.86 -11.39 -4.32
CA THR A 215 -17.82 -11.25 -2.85
C THR A 215 -17.34 -9.85 -2.41
N SER A 216 -16.41 -9.25 -3.13
CA SER A 216 -15.91 -7.90 -2.84
C SER A 216 -17.00 -6.84 -3.11
N TYR A 217 -17.82 -7.04 -4.15
CA TYR A 217 -18.92 -6.14 -4.47
C TYR A 217 -20.13 -6.32 -3.55
N ALA A 218 -20.30 -7.51 -2.96
CA ALA A 218 -21.40 -7.79 -2.03
C ALA A 218 -21.38 -6.85 -0.82
N ALA A 219 -20.22 -6.50 -0.29
CA ALA A 219 -20.08 -5.57 0.82
C ALA A 219 -20.57 -4.14 0.46
N ALA A 220 -20.27 -3.68 -0.77
CA ALA A 220 -20.76 -2.39 -1.27
C ALA A 220 -22.28 -2.40 -1.45
N ILE A 221 -22.85 -3.49 -1.97
CA ILE A 221 -24.29 -3.66 -2.13
C ILE A 221 -25.00 -3.66 -0.76
N ASP A 222 -24.47 -4.40 0.22
CA ASP A 222 -25.02 -4.44 1.59
C ASP A 222 -24.95 -3.07 2.27
N SER A 223 -23.85 -2.35 2.10
CA SER A 223 -23.72 -0.96 2.59
C SER A 223 -24.82 -0.05 2.04
N LEU A 224 -25.13 -0.17 0.75
CA LEU A 224 -26.22 0.56 0.10
C LEU A 224 -27.61 0.12 0.60
N GLU A 225 -27.83 -1.16 0.86
CA GLU A 225 -29.09 -1.71 1.40
C GLU A 225 -29.34 -1.24 2.84
N THR A 226 -28.29 -1.18 3.64
CA THR A 226 -28.38 -0.77 5.05
C THR A 226 -28.36 0.75 5.23
N GLY A 227 -28.01 1.52 4.19
CA GLY A 227 -27.84 2.96 4.24
C GLY A 227 -26.63 3.41 5.07
N LYS A 228 -25.72 2.50 5.39
CA LYS A 228 -24.44 2.82 6.07
C LYS A 228 -23.45 3.38 5.06
N ASN A 229 -22.69 4.39 5.49
CA ASN A 229 -21.59 4.98 4.71
C ASN A 229 -21.99 5.50 3.31
N LEU A 230 -23.18 6.08 3.17
CA LEU A 230 -23.59 6.71 1.93
C LEU A 230 -22.79 8.01 1.71
N ASP A 231 -22.20 8.17 0.53
CA ASP A 231 -21.58 9.45 0.15
C ASP A 231 -22.65 10.43 -0.32
N ASN A 232 -22.96 11.40 0.54
CA ASN A 232 -23.90 12.48 0.26
C ASN A 232 -23.19 13.82 -0.03
N LYS A 233 -21.85 13.84 -0.09
CA LYS A 233 -21.10 15.06 -0.32
C LYS A 233 -21.05 15.40 -1.81
N SER A 234 -21.57 16.58 -2.18
CA SER A 234 -21.46 17.09 -3.54
C SER A 234 -19.98 17.40 -3.88
N LEU A 235 -19.59 17.12 -5.13
CA LEU A 235 -18.29 17.54 -5.62
C LEU A 235 -18.22 19.07 -5.69
N THR A 236 -17.10 19.62 -5.20
CA THR A 236 -16.71 21.02 -5.46
C THR A 236 -15.82 21.07 -6.70
N THR A 237 -15.62 22.25 -7.27
CA THR A 237 -14.68 22.43 -8.39
C THR A 237 -13.27 21.93 -8.03
N LYS A 238 -12.80 22.17 -6.80
CA LYS A 238 -11.49 21.70 -6.34
C LYS A 238 -11.41 20.16 -6.24
N THR A 239 -12.39 19.54 -5.60
CA THR A 239 -12.41 18.07 -5.47
C THR A 239 -12.62 17.38 -6.81
N GLY A 240 -13.45 17.93 -7.71
CA GLY A 240 -13.59 17.45 -9.08
C GLY A 240 -12.29 17.57 -9.89
N PHE A 241 -11.58 18.68 -9.74
CA PHE A 241 -10.29 18.87 -10.39
C PHE A 241 -9.22 17.90 -9.85
N ALA A 242 -9.15 17.70 -8.54
CA ALA A 242 -8.25 16.73 -7.93
C ALA A 242 -8.52 15.30 -8.41
N LEU A 243 -9.80 14.90 -8.53
CA LEU A 243 -10.18 13.61 -9.11
C LEU A 243 -9.73 13.48 -10.57
N ALA A 244 -9.94 14.51 -11.39
CA ALA A 244 -9.54 14.50 -12.79
C ALA A 244 -8.01 14.43 -12.96
N LEU A 245 -7.23 15.13 -12.12
CA LEU A 245 -5.78 15.02 -12.08
C LEU A 245 -5.32 13.62 -11.68
N SER A 246 -6.01 12.99 -10.72
CA SER A 246 -5.72 11.61 -10.29
C SER A 246 -5.92 10.61 -11.42
N ASP A 247 -6.99 10.75 -12.22
CA ASP A 247 -7.23 9.90 -13.39
C ASP A 247 -6.12 10.03 -14.44
N VAL A 248 -5.68 11.26 -14.70
CA VAL A 248 -4.58 11.51 -15.64
C VAL A 248 -3.27 10.92 -15.13
N ALA A 249 -2.95 11.13 -13.84
CA ALA A 249 -1.75 10.57 -13.23
C ALA A 249 -1.72 9.04 -13.34
N TYR A 250 -2.84 8.39 -13.05
CA TYR A 250 -2.99 6.94 -13.15
C TYR A 250 -2.85 6.44 -14.59
N ALA A 251 -3.51 7.07 -15.56
CA ALA A 251 -3.41 6.70 -16.97
C ALA A 251 -1.97 6.82 -17.49
N MET A 252 -1.24 7.86 -17.06
CA MET A 252 0.16 8.04 -17.43
C MET A 252 1.07 6.97 -16.81
N GLN A 253 0.85 6.61 -15.57
CA GLN A 253 1.58 5.52 -14.90
C GLN A 253 1.36 4.20 -15.66
N GLN A 254 0.12 3.89 -16.04
CA GLN A 254 -0.19 2.70 -16.82
C GLN A 254 0.49 2.69 -18.19
N GLN A 255 0.49 3.82 -18.91
CA GLN A 255 1.21 3.93 -20.17
C GLN A 255 2.71 3.69 -20.02
N ARG A 256 3.33 4.26 -18.97
CA ARG A 256 4.74 4.05 -18.66
C ARG A 256 5.03 2.59 -18.33
N PHE A 257 4.18 1.95 -17.50
CA PHE A 257 4.27 0.53 -17.17
C PHE A 257 4.29 -0.32 -18.44
N ILE A 258 3.28 -0.17 -19.30
CA ILE A 258 3.16 -0.92 -20.54
C ILE A 258 4.38 -0.70 -21.44
N GLN A 259 4.81 0.54 -21.63
CA GLN A 259 5.98 0.85 -22.45
C GLN A 259 7.26 0.20 -21.92
N THR A 260 7.47 0.25 -20.60
CA THR A 260 8.66 -0.34 -19.97
C THR A 260 8.68 -1.86 -20.12
N VAL A 261 7.54 -2.53 -19.85
CA VAL A 261 7.39 -3.99 -20.01
C VAL A 261 7.58 -4.41 -21.47
N MET A 262 6.98 -3.68 -22.42
CA MET A 262 7.12 -3.95 -23.86
C MET A 262 8.56 -3.80 -24.36
N MET A 263 9.35 -2.94 -23.75
CA MET A 263 10.78 -2.78 -24.06
C MET A 263 11.68 -3.77 -23.32
N GLY A 264 11.10 -4.70 -22.54
CA GLY A 264 11.84 -5.68 -21.73
C GLY A 264 12.56 -5.04 -20.53
N GLY A 265 12.12 -3.86 -20.11
CA GLY A 265 12.62 -3.18 -18.92
C GLY A 265 11.93 -3.67 -17.65
N ASN A 266 12.56 -3.45 -16.52
CA ASN A 266 11.99 -3.64 -15.20
C ASN A 266 11.59 -2.27 -14.63
N ILE A 267 10.48 -2.22 -13.88
CA ILE A 267 10.06 -1.03 -13.17
C ILE A 267 10.43 -1.25 -11.72
N GLU A 268 11.63 -0.85 -11.38
CA GLU A 268 12.13 -0.86 -10.01
C GLU A 268 12.37 0.58 -9.55
N GLY A 269 12.06 0.85 -8.29
CA GLY A 269 12.39 2.09 -7.62
C GLY A 269 11.28 3.15 -7.64
N PHE A 270 11.56 4.25 -6.97
CA PHE A 270 10.64 5.34 -6.72
C PHE A 270 10.10 5.98 -8.01
N ASP A 271 8.78 5.96 -8.20
CA ASP A 271 8.11 6.64 -9.31
C ASP A 271 8.00 8.16 -9.02
N ASP A 272 9.04 8.90 -9.40
CA ASP A 272 9.14 10.35 -9.22
C ASP A 272 8.04 11.12 -9.97
N GLN A 273 7.61 10.64 -11.11
CA GLN A 273 6.54 11.28 -11.87
C GLN A 273 5.19 11.10 -11.17
N ARG A 274 4.87 9.90 -10.69
CA ARG A 274 3.64 9.65 -9.94
C ARG A 274 3.61 10.47 -8.65
N ALA A 275 4.69 10.43 -7.87
CA ALA A 275 4.80 11.20 -6.63
C ALA A 275 4.64 12.71 -6.86
N SER A 276 5.22 13.25 -7.94
CA SER A 276 5.07 14.66 -8.30
C SER A 276 3.61 15.02 -8.60
N PHE A 277 2.89 14.17 -9.34
CA PHE A 277 1.47 14.40 -9.61
C PHE A 277 0.62 14.32 -8.35
N ASP A 278 0.82 13.29 -7.53
CA ASP A 278 0.04 13.10 -6.30
C ASP A 278 0.27 14.26 -5.31
N LEU A 279 1.50 14.72 -5.15
CA LEU A 279 1.80 15.91 -4.35
C LEU A 279 1.18 17.19 -4.95
N ALA A 280 1.13 17.32 -6.28
CA ALA A 280 0.47 18.45 -6.93
C ALA A 280 -1.06 18.41 -6.77
N ILE A 281 -1.67 17.23 -6.75
CA ILE A 281 -3.10 17.05 -6.44
C ILE A 281 -3.39 17.57 -5.02
N LEU A 282 -2.51 17.28 -4.06
CA LEU A 282 -2.63 17.75 -2.68
C LEU A 282 -2.47 19.28 -2.54
N LEU A 283 -1.95 20.00 -3.54
CA LEU A 283 -2.01 21.47 -3.57
C LEU A 283 -3.43 21.98 -3.83
N ILE A 284 -4.16 21.31 -4.72
CA ILE A 284 -5.53 21.68 -5.11
C ILE A 284 -6.54 21.24 -4.04
N ASP A 285 -6.39 20.01 -3.55
CA ASP A 285 -7.22 19.42 -2.50
C ASP A 285 -6.36 18.85 -1.36
N PRO A 286 -5.89 19.72 -0.45
CA PRO A 286 -5.01 19.29 0.66
C PRO A 286 -5.66 18.29 1.63
N ALA A 287 -6.99 18.25 1.67
CA ALA A 287 -7.76 17.33 2.51
C ALA A 287 -8.00 15.95 1.85
N ASN A 288 -7.47 15.70 0.67
CA ASN A 288 -7.63 14.44 -0.05
C ASN A 288 -6.83 13.32 0.63
N GLU A 289 -7.49 12.60 1.51
CA GLU A 289 -6.88 11.55 2.33
C GLU A 289 -6.45 10.35 1.48
N ASN A 290 -7.21 9.97 0.46
CA ASN A 290 -6.87 8.84 -0.40
C ASN A 290 -5.56 9.07 -1.18
N ILE A 291 -5.42 10.25 -1.78
CA ILE A 291 -4.17 10.61 -2.49
C ILE A 291 -3.01 10.69 -1.50
N ARG A 292 -3.23 11.27 -0.32
CA ARG A 292 -2.21 11.37 0.72
C ARG A 292 -1.74 10.00 1.18
N SER A 293 -2.66 9.07 1.43
CA SER A 293 -2.33 7.69 1.79
C SER A 293 -1.51 7.02 0.67
N GLY A 294 -1.89 7.18 -0.60
CA GLY A 294 -1.13 6.64 -1.73
C GLY A 294 0.32 7.16 -1.80
N VAL A 295 0.53 8.46 -1.50
CA VAL A 295 1.90 9.02 -1.42
C VAL A 295 2.68 8.44 -0.25
N ILE A 296 2.02 8.29 0.91
CA ILE A 296 2.64 7.69 2.11
C ILE A 296 3.07 6.25 1.82
N ASP A 297 2.19 5.45 1.20
CA ASP A 297 2.46 4.06 0.87
C ASP A 297 3.62 3.95 -0.13
N ALA A 298 3.63 4.76 -1.19
CA ALA A 298 4.71 4.78 -2.17
C ALA A 298 6.07 5.16 -1.57
N LEU A 299 6.11 6.14 -0.67
CA LEU A 299 7.34 6.49 0.06
C LEU A 299 7.76 5.39 1.04
N TYR A 300 6.79 4.76 1.69
CA TYR A 300 7.03 3.69 2.64
C TYR A 300 7.62 2.43 1.96
N GLU A 301 7.09 2.04 0.81
CA GLU A 301 7.58 0.90 0.02
C GLU A 301 9.06 1.06 -0.39
N GLU A 302 9.49 2.29 -0.65
CA GLU A 302 10.87 2.62 -0.98
C GLU A 302 11.76 2.91 0.25
N ALA A 303 11.28 2.58 1.45
CA ALA A 303 11.94 2.85 2.74
C ALA A 303 12.28 4.35 2.97
N LEU A 304 11.53 5.26 2.36
CA LEU A 304 11.64 6.72 2.54
C LEU A 304 10.76 7.19 3.72
N TYR A 305 11.00 6.61 4.89
CA TYR A 305 10.12 6.71 6.05
C TYR A 305 9.95 8.14 6.57
N ASP A 306 11.00 8.96 6.56
CA ASP A 306 10.92 10.37 6.98
C ASP A 306 9.96 11.16 6.08
N GLY A 307 10.01 10.91 4.77
CA GLY A 307 9.11 11.51 3.79
C GLY A 307 7.66 11.05 4.01
N ALA A 308 7.44 9.76 4.20
CA ALA A 308 6.12 9.19 4.48
C ALA A 308 5.51 9.80 5.76
N ALA A 309 6.28 9.86 6.84
CA ALA A 309 5.86 10.48 8.10
C ALA A 309 5.55 11.98 7.93
N HIS A 310 6.37 12.69 7.17
CA HIS A 310 6.17 14.12 6.90
C HIS A 310 4.86 14.38 6.12
N VAL A 311 4.60 13.63 5.06
CA VAL A 311 3.36 13.74 4.26
C VAL A 311 2.13 13.46 5.13
N ALA A 312 2.17 12.46 6.00
CA ALA A 312 1.08 12.16 6.92
C ALA A 312 0.82 13.30 7.93
N GLN A 313 1.88 13.91 8.48
CA GLN A 313 1.80 14.96 9.50
C GLN A 313 1.39 16.32 8.94
N THR A 314 1.54 16.56 7.64
CA THR A 314 1.19 17.84 6.98
C THR A 314 -0.25 17.88 6.48
N ALA A 315 -1.08 16.89 6.80
CA ALA A 315 -2.50 16.93 6.51
C ALA A 315 -3.16 18.11 7.24
N PRO A 316 -4.03 18.92 6.57
CA PRO A 316 -4.72 20.04 7.19
C PRO A 316 -5.75 19.59 8.24
N GLU A 317 -6.33 18.44 8.02
CA GLU A 317 -7.19 17.72 8.96
C GLU A 317 -6.55 16.36 9.23
N THR A 318 -6.31 16.05 10.48
CA THR A 318 -5.69 14.79 10.88
C THR A 318 -6.77 13.76 11.20
N SER A 319 -6.84 12.69 10.41
CA SER A 319 -7.64 11.51 10.75
C SER A 319 -6.87 10.54 11.65
N PRO A 320 -7.55 9.67 12.39
CA PRO A 320 -6.91 8.58 13.11
C PRO A 320 -6.07 7.69 12.19
N ALA A 321 -6.55 7.40 10.98
CA ALA A 321 -5.86 6.58 10.00
C ALA A 321 -4.52 7.19 9.58
N LEU A 322 -4.49 8.47 9.20
CA LEU A 322 -3.25 9.18 8.88
C LEU A 322 -2.26 9.23 10.04
N MET A 323 -2.76 9.35 11.28
CA MET A 323 -1.89 9.31 12.46
C MET A 323 -1.29 7.92 12.68
N ILE A 324 -2.01 6.85 12.39
CA ILE A 324 -1.49 5.47 12.44
C ILE A 324 -0.45 5.27 11.34
N SER A 325 -0.69 5.73 10.11
CA SER A 325 0.30 5.67 9.02
C SER A 325 1.56 6.48 9.35
N ALA A 326 1.39 7.68 9.94
CA ALA A 326 2.53 8.46 10.44
C ALA A 326 3.31 7.72 11.53
N ALA A 327 2.61 7.08 12.46
CA ALA A 327 3.25 6.31 13.53
C ALA A 327 4.05 5.13 12.99
N GLN A 328 3.52 4.44 11.98
CA GLN A 328 4.20 3.34 11.31
C GLN A 328 5.49 3.83 10.62
N ALA A 329 5.39 4.90 9.84
CA ALA A 329 6.55 5.47 9.16
C ALA A 329 7.62 5.97 10.15
N LEU A 330 7.22 6.67 11.21
CA LEU A 330 8.13 7.12 12.28
C LEU A 330 8.84 5.94 12.97
N LEU A 331 8.10 4.87 13.23
CA LEU A 331 8.66 3.67 13.85
C LEU A 331 9.72 3.04 12.93
N MET A 332 9.41 2.85 11.66
CA MET A 332 10.34 2.27 10.68
C MET A 332 11.54 3.17 10.41
N GLY A 333 11.38 4.49 10.56
CA GLY A 333 12.47 5.48 10.55
C GLY A 333 13.29 5.55 11.85
N GLY A 334 12.92 4.75 12.87
CA GLY A 334 13.63 4.69 14.16
C GLY A 334 13.22 5.75 15.19
N ASP A 335 12.22 6.59 14.92
CA ASP A 335 11.70 7.58 15.88
C ASP A 335 10.54 7.01 16.71
N GLU A 336 10.86 6.02 17.58
CA GLU A 336 9.90 5.40 18.46
C GLU A 336 9.13 6.39 19.38
N PRO A 337 9.76 7.44 19.97
CA PRO A 337 9.04 8.38 20.82
C PRO A 337 7.93 9.11 20.07
N SER A 338 8.19 9.56 18.83
CA SER A 338 7.19 10.23 17.99
C SER A 338 6.11 9.26 17.52
N ALA A 339 6.47 8.00 17.22
CA ALA A 339 5.52 6.95 16.88
C ALA A 339 4.53 6.69 18.03
N ARG A 340 5.01 6.52 19.27
CA ARG A 340 4.15 6.37 20.47
C ARG A 340 3.20 7.55 20.67
N LYS A 341 3.70 8.78 20.43
CA LYS A 341 2.86 9.99 20.51
C LYS A 341 1.78 10.00 19.45
N ALA A 342 2.10 9.62 18.20
CA ALA A 342 1.15 9.57 17.10
C ALA A 342 0.05 8.52 17.37
N ILE A 343 0.40 7.32 17.85
CA ILE A 343 -0.57 6.29 18.27
C ILE A 343 -1.52 6.84 19.34
N LYS A 344 -0.97 7.48 20.38
CA LYS A 344 -1.79 8.06 21.46
C LYS A 344 -2.75 9.12 20.93
N ASN A 345 -2.30 9.97 20.02
CA ASN A 345 -3.12 11.00 19.41
C ASN A 345 -4.24 10.36 18.55
N ALA A 346 -3.92 9.37 17.70
CA ALA A 346 -4.89 8.63 16.90
C ALA A 346 -6.01 8.06 17.79
N LEU A 347 -5.63 7.35 18.85
CA LEU A 347 -6.59 6.81 19.81
C LEU A 347 -7.42 7.88 20.54
N SER A 348 -6.91 9.11 20.71
CA SER A 348 -7.63 10.19 21.39
C SER A 348 -8.68 10.88 20.54
N ILE A 349 -8.52 10.88 19.21
CA ILE A 349 -9.42 11.56 18.27
C ILE A 349 -10.37 10.58 17.56
N ALA A 350 -10.07 9.27 17.58
CA ALA A 350 -10.91 8.26 16.97
C ALA A 350 -12.30 8.25 17.60
N ASP A 351 -13.32 8.44 16.78
CA ASP A 351 -14.72 8.35 17.16
C ASP A 351 -15.28 6.91 16.99
N ASN A 352 -16.58 6.73 17.09
CA ASN A 352 -17.18 5.40 17.04
C ASN A 352 -16.97 4.71 15.68
N ASP A 353 -16.92 5.48 14.58
CA ASP A 353 -16.81 4.92 13.23
C ASP A 353 -15.38 4.47 12.93
N ASP A 354 -14.38 5.24 13.40
CA ASP A 354 -12.96 4.96 13.16
C ASP A 354 -12.30 4.15 14.30
N ARG A 355 -12.97 4.00 15.45
CA ARG A 355 -12.35 3.46 16.67
C ARG A 355 -11.83 2.04 16.49
N LEU A 356 -12.60 1.19 15.83
CA LEU A 356 -12.23 -0.22 15.65
C LEU A 356 -10.99 -0.35 14.75
N SER A 357 -10.95 0.34 13.61
CA SER A 357 -9.80 0.34 12.70
C SER A 357 -8.55 0.96 13.33
N THR A 358 -8.74 2.04 14.10
CA THR A 358 -7.63 2.68 14.85
C THR A 358 -7.04 1.74 15.89
N LEU A 359 -7.87 0.96 16.61
CA LEU A 359 -7.40 -0.04 17.56
C LEU A 359 -6.59 -1.14 16.86
N TYR A 360 -6.99 -1.58 15.67
CA TYR A 360 -6.22 -2.56 14.89
C TYR A 360 -4.80 -2.05 14.61
N GLY A 361 -4.66 -0.87 14.03
CA GLY A 361 -3.36 -0.28 13.74
C GLY A 361 -2.54 0.01 15.00
N ALA A 362 -3.17 0.57 16.03
CA ALA A 362 -2.51 0.87 17.30
C ALA A 362 -1.95 -0.39 17.98
N LEU A 363 -2.70 -1.50 18.00
CA LEU A 363 -2.27 -2.76 18.59
C LEU A 363 -1.07 -3.36 17.86
N GLN A 364 -1.08 -3.37 16.53
CA GLN A 364 0.04 -3.84 15.72
C GLN A 364 1.31 -3.03 16.01
N LEU A 365 1.21 -1.70 16.01
CA LEU A 365 2.34 -0.83 16.29
C LEU A 365 2.83 -0.94 17.75
N ARG A 366 1.93 -1.12 18.72
CA ARG A 366 2.30 -1.37 20.12
C ARG A 366 3.05 -2.68 20.29
N ALA A 367 2.69 -3.71 19.52
CA ALA A 367 3.45 -4.96 19.50
C ALA A 367 4.89 -4.72 18.97
N LEU A 368 5.04 -4.06 17.83
CA LEU A 368 6.36 -3.73 17.26
C LEU A 368 7.21 -2.87 18.21
N LEU A 369 6.60 -1.93 18.93
CA LEU A 369 7.24 -1.10 19.95
C LEU A 369 7.56 -1.86 21.27
N ASN A 370 7.16 -3.12 21.36
CA ASN A 370 7.26 -3.94 22.57
C ASN A 370 6.54 -3.34 23.80
N ASP A 371 5.47 -2.59 23.57
CA ASP A 371 4.66 -1.91 24.58
C ASP A 371 3.57 -2.86 25.14
N LYS A 372 3.98 -3.96 25.79
CA LYS A 372 3.07 -5.03 26.27
C LYS A 372 1.90 -4.51 27.10
N GLY A 373 2.16 -3.61 28.05
CA GLY A 373 1.13 -3.07 28.95
C GLY A 373 0.03 -2.36 28.18
N GLU A 374 0.42 -1.40 27.36
CA GLU A 374 -0.50 -0.59 26.56
C GLU A 374 -1.26 -1.43 25.51
N ALA A 375 -0.60 -2.44 24.91
CA ALA A 375 -1.27 -3.34 23.99
C ALA A 375 -2.37 -4.17 24.69
N TYR A 376 -2.06 -4.72 25.87
CA TYR A 376 -3.03 -5.54 26.62
C TYR A 376 -4.21 -4.73 27.16
N GLU A 377 -4.03 -3.45 27.47
CA GLU A 377 -5.12 -2.55 27.84
C GLU A 377 -6.12 -2.31 26.69
N LEU A 378 -5.68 -2.38 25.43
CA LEU A 378 -6.53 -2.13 24.27
C LEU A 378 -7.33 -3.37 23.81
N VAL A 379 -6.85 -4.60 24.07
CA VAL A 379 -7.50 -5.84 23.62
C VAL A 379 -8.96 -5.98 24.11
N PRO A 380 -9.31 -5.71 25.38
CA PRO A 380 -10.71 -5.78 25.83
C PRO A 380 -11.63 -4.78 25.12
N GLU A 381 -11.15 -3.60 24.78
CA GLU A 381 -11.92 -2.61 24.04
C GLU A 381 -12.17 -3.07 22.61
N LEU A 382 -11.15 -3.60 21.93
CA LEU A 382 -11.24 -4.18 20.60
C LEU A 382 -12.33 -5.27 20.53
N LEU A 383 -12.28 -6.23 21.44
CA LEU A 383 -13.24 -7.34 21.50
C LEU A 383 -14.67 -6.87 21.80
N ARG A 384 -14.81 -5.80 22.57
CA ARG A 384 -16.13 -5.22 22.91
C ARG A 384 -16.77 -4.47 21.74
N LEU A 385 -15.96 -3.78 20.94
CA LEU A 385 -16.45 -2.97 19.83
C LEU A 385 -16.81 -3.78 18.58
N ALA A 386 -16.24 -4.95 18.41
CA ALA A 386 -16.59 -5.85 17.33
C ALA A 386 -18.06 -6.31 17.48
N GLU A 387 -18.89 -6.01 16.50
CA GLU A 387 -20.35 -6.24 16.60
C GLU A 387 -20.78 -7.52 15.89
N ASN A 388 -20.41 -7.67 14.63
CA ASN A 388 -20.81 -8.80 13.80
C ASN A 388 -19.81 -9.97 13.89
N PRO A 389 -20.17 -11.19 13.42
CA PRO A 389 -19.28 -12.35 13.49
C PRO A 389 -17.92 -12.17 12.80
N ALA A 390 -17.87 -11.46 11.67
CA ALA A 390 -16.65 -11.22 10.93
C ALA A 390 -15.70 -10.28 11.70
N GLU A 391 -16.21 -9.18 12.25
CA GLU A 391 -15.45 -8.27 13.12
C GLU A 391 -14.96 -8.97 14.38
N LYS A 392 -15.81 -9.78 15.03
CA LYS A 392 -15.40 -10.57 16.21
C LYS A 392 -14.28 -11.55 15.87
N ALA A 393 -14.39 -12.23 14.72
CA ALA A 393 -13.35 -13.13 14.26
C ALA A 393 -12.04 -12.40 13.98
N ALA A 394 -12.10 -11.21 13.35
CA ALA A 394 -10.93 -10.36 13.13
C ALA A 394 -10.32 -9.87 14.45
N ALA A 395 -11.13 -9.40 15.39
CA ALA A 395 -10.69 -8.94 16.70
C ALA A 395 -10.00 -10.05 17.51
N HIS A 396 -10.55 -11.27 17.49
CA HIS A 396 -9.90 -12.44 18.10
C HIS A 396 -8.60 -12.81 17.38
N GLY A 397 -8.53 -12.67 16.04
CA GLY A 397 -7.29 -12.87 15.26
C GLY A 397 -6.19 -11.90 15.69
N ILE A 398 -6.50 -10.61 15.80
CA ILE A 398 -5.56 -9.60 16.32
C ILE A 398 -5.15 -9.89 17.76
N ALA A 399 -6.09 -10.20 18.65
CA ALA A 399 -5.77 -10.55 20.03
C ALA A 399 -4.81 -11.75 20.08
N SER A 400 -5.05 -12.80 19.27
CA SER A 400 -4.15 -13.95 19.16
C SER A 400 -2.73 -13.51 18.78
N SER A 401 -2.58 -12.68 17.74
CA SER A 401 -1.27 -12.19 17.29
C SER A 401 -0.56 -11.36 18.37
N ILE A 402 -1.29 -10.53 19.11
CA ILE A 402 -0.73 -9.72 20.20
C ILE A 402 -0.22 -10.61 21.33
N TYR A 403 -1.02 -11.57 21.80
CA TYR A 403 -0.59 -12.51 22.85
C TYR A 403 0.58 -13.38 22.39
N GLN A 404 0.58 -13.81 21.12
CA GLN A 404 1.67 -14.57 20.51
C GLN A 404 2.97 -13.76 20.49
N HIS A 405 2.90 -12.49 20.06
CA HIS A 405 4.07 -11.59 20.02
C HIS A 405 4.73 -11.45 21.40
N PHE A 406 3.94 -11.37 22.47
CA PHE A 406 4.45 -11.25 23.84
C PHE A 406 4.70 -12.59 24.56
N GLY A 407 4.53 -13.71 23.86
CA GLY A 407 4.84 -15.05 24.37
C GLY A 407 3.75 -15.69 25.25
N ASP A 408 2.57 -15.08 25.38
CA ASP A 408 1.43 -15.64 26.09
C ASP A 408 0.66 -16.61 25.17
N THR A 409 1.33 -17.74 24.86
CA THR A 409 0.94 -18.67 23.78
C THR A 409 -0.36 -19.42 24.06
N SER A 410 -0.74 -19.60 25.33
CA SER A 410 -2.03 -20.22 25.70
C SER A 410 -3.20 -19.33 25.31
N GLU A 411 -3.14 -18.07 25.71
CA GLU A 411 -4.12 -17.04 25.38
C GLU A 411 -4.21 -16.81 23.88
N ALA A 412 -3.06 -16.80 23.20
CA ALA A 412 -2.99 -16.71 21.74
C ALA A 412 -3.77 -17.86 21.07
N ALA A 413 -3.54 -19.10 21.50
CA ALA A 413 -4.23 -20.27 20.95
C ALA A 413 -5.75 -20.24 21.26
N ASP A 414 -6.16 -19.74 22.40
CA ASP A 414 -7.58 -19.63 22.76
C ASP A 414 -8.28 -18.59 21.88
N HIS A 415 -7.67 -17.42 21.65
CA HIS A 415 -8.19 -16.42 20.73
C HIS A 415 -8.21 -16.91 19.27
N ALA A 416 -7.19 -17.64 18.82
CA ALA A 416 -7.19 -18.25 17.48
C ALA A 416 -8.33 -19.28 17.30
N ARG A 417 -8.65 -20.07 18.34
CA ARG A 417 -9.81 -20.99 18.32
C ARG A 417 -11.14 -20.24 18.22
N ASP A 418 -11.26 -19.13 18.97
CA ASP A 418 -12.47 -18.32 18.93
C ASP A 418 -12.64 -17.63 17.57
N ALA A 419 -11.56 -17.10 16.97
CA ALA A 419 -11.57 -16.54 15.62
C ALA A 419 -12.06 -17.58 14.60
N ARG A 420 -11.48 -18.77 14.59
CA ARG A 420 -11.90 -19.88 13.71
C ARG A 420 -13.35 -20.31 13.94
N ARG A 421 -13.80 -20.35 15.18
CA ARG A 421 -15.19 -20.75 15.50
C ARG A 421 -16.21 -19.77 14.92
N LEU A 422 -15.86 -18.49 14.85
CA LEU A 422 -16.72 -17.41 14.34
C LEU A 422 -16.72 -17.36 12.81
N ASP A 423 -15.57 -17.67 12.20
CA ASP A 423 -15.37 -17.62 10.76
C ASP A 423 -14.28 -18.64 10.37
N ASP A 424 -14.69 -19.84 9.88
CA ASP A 424 -13.78 -20.97 9.60
C ASP A 424 -13.17 -20.86 8.21
N THR A 425 -12.30 -19.88 7.98
CA THR A 425 -11.53 -19.73 6.73
C THR A 425 -10.22 -20.51 6.79
N HIS A 426 -9.59 -20.66 5.62
CA HIS A 426 -8.26 -21.25 5.49
C HIS A 426 -7.24 -20.49 6.34
N GLU A 427 -7.19 -19.16 6.20
CA GLU A 427 -6.25 -18.29 6.89
C GLU A 427 -6.36 -18.47 8.41
N ARG A 428 -7.57 -18.52 8.93
CA ARG A 428 -7.80 -18.70 10.38
C ARG A 428 -7.40 -20.08 10.87
N ARG A 429 -7.54 -21.12 10.03
CA ARG A 429 -7.02 -22.47 10.36
C ARG A 429 -5.50 -22.48 10.39
N MET A 430 -4.84 -21.74 9.47
CA MET A 430 -3.38 -21.62 9.45
C MET A 430 -2.86 -20.87 10.68
N VAL A 431 -3.48 -19.72 11.03
CA VAL A 431 -3.17 -18.95 12.25
C VAL A 431 -3.35 -19.82 13.52
N LEU A 432 -4.45 -20.59 13.57
CA LEU A 432 -4.67 -21.49 14.71
C LEU A 432 -3.59 -22.58 14.79
N ALA A 433 -3.18 -23.15 13.66
CA ALA A 433 -2.14 -24.18 13.65
C ALA A 433 -0.80 -23.63 14.17
N ASP A 434 -0.43 -22.41 13.78
CA ASP A 434 0.78 -21.75 14.30
C ASP A 434 0.67 -21.47 15.81
N ALA A 435 -0.43 -20.86 16.26
CA ALA A 435 -0.66 -20.56 17.68
C ALA A 435 -0.64 -21.84 18.56
N LEU A 436 -1.24 -22.94 18.07
CA LEU A 436 -1.19 -24.24 18.74
C LEU A 436 0.23 -24.79 18.80
N GLY A 437 1.00 -24.64 17.74
CA GLY A 437 2.40 -25.05 17.70
C GLY A 437 3.25 -24.30 18.72
N GLN A 438 3.06 -23.00 18.84
CA GLN A 438 3.76 -22.18 19.84
C GLN A 438 3.31 -22.50 21.27
N ALA A 439 2.04 -22.84 21.47
CA ALA A 439 1.52 -23.33 22.75
C ALA A 439 1.93 -24.80 23.08
N GLY A 440 2.78 -25.42 22.25
CA GLY A 440 3.23 -26.80 22.44
C GLY A 440 2.19 -27.88 22.10
N GLN A 441 1.05 -27.53 21.51
CA GLN A 441 -0.01 -28.44 21.10
C GLN A 441 0.28 -28.98 19.68
N ILE A 442 1.46 -29.61 19.54
CA ILE A 442 2.05 -30.00 18.24
C ILE A 442 1.14 -30.94 17.43
N ASN A 443 0.50 -31.90 18.08
CA ASN A 443 -0.36 -32.87 17.38
C ASN A 443 -1.61 -32.20 16.80
N ASP A 444 -2.23 -31.28 17.53
CA ASP A 444 -3.43 -30.57 17.07
C ASP A 444 -3.09 -29.64 15.91
N ALA A 445 -1.95 -28.96 15.96
CA ALA A 445 -1.43 -28.17 14.85
C ALA A 445 -1.20 -29.01 13.59
N LEU A 446 -0.52 -30.17 13.72
CA LEU A 446 -0.26 -31.08 12.60
C LEU A 446 -1.55 -31.62 11.98
N VAL A 447 -2.59 -31.88 12.75
CA VAL A 447 -3.90 -32.31 12.23
C VAL A 447 -4.46 -31.24 11.28
N ILE A 448 -4.41 -29.98 11.68
CA ILE A 448 -4.89 -28.86 10.87
C ILE A 448 -4.04 -28.71 9.60
N LEU A 449 -2.71 -28.60 9.73
CA LEU A 449 -1.80 -28.39 8.62
C LEU A 449 -1.88 -29.50 7.57
N ARG A 450 -1.99 -30.76 8.00
CA ARG A 450 -2.14 -31.88 7.08
C ARG A 450 -3.51 -31.91 6.40
N SER A 451 -4.57 -31.49 7.10
CA SER A 451 -5.90 -31.35 6.51
C SER A 451 -5.90 -30.25 5.43
N GLU A 452 -5.26 -29.11 5.70
CA GLU A 452 -5.14 -28.01 4.74
C GLU A 452 -4.30 -28.43 3.52
N ARG A 453 -3.19 -29.14 3.71
CA ARG A 453 -2.42 -29.72 2.60
C ARG A 453 -3.27 -30.63 1.71
N LEU A 454 -4.16 -31.46 2.29
CA LEU A 454 -5.05 -32.34 1.51
C LEU A 454 -6.10 -31.53 0.75
N ALA A 455 -6.60 -30.44 1.33
CA ALA A 455 -7.57 -29.57 0.68
C ALA A 455 -6.93 -28.69 -0.41
N ARG A 456 -5.67 -28.30 -0.24
CA ARG A 456 -4.90 -27.39 -1.10
C ARG A 456 -3.52 -27.97 -1.45
N PRO A 457 -3.45 -29.07 -2.20
CA PRO A 457 -2.19 -29.79 -2.41
C PRO A 457 -1.14 -29.03 -3.24
N ASN A 458 -1.55 -27.98 -3.95
CA ASN A 458 -0.70 -27.14 -4.81
C ASN A 458 -0.59 -25.71 -4.34
N ASP A 459 -1.08 -25.39 -3.15
CA ASP A 459 -0.87 -24.08 -2.56
C ASP A 459 0.52 -24.02 -1.90
N PRO A 460 1.47 -23.21 -2.45
CA PRO A 460 2.85 -23.17 -1.96
C PRO A 460 2.93 -22.67 -0.52
N TYR A 461 2.03 -21.78 -0.08
CA TYR A 461 2.04 -21.24 1.27
C TYR A 461 1.55 -22.26 2.31
N THR A 462 0.54 -23.06 1.99
CA THR A 462 0.12 -24.19 2.83
C THR A 462 1.23 -25.22 2.99
N LEU A 463 1.92 -25.55 1.88
CA LEU A 463 3.06 -26.45 1.91
C LEU A 463 4.22 -25.87 2.70
N ASN A 464 4.53 -24.60 2.52
CA ASN A 464 5.56 -23.90 3.27
C ASN A 464 5.31 -23.97 4.77
N SER A 465 4.09 -23.64 5.20
CA SER A 465 3.71 -23.66 6.62
C SER A 465 3.83 -25.05 7.23
N LEU A 466 3.36 -26.10 6.54
CA LEU A 466 3.52 -27.47 7.01
C LEU A 466 4.99 -27.88 7.07
N GLY A 467 5.75 -27.60 6.02
CA GLY A 467 7.16 -27.98 5.94
C GLY A 467 8.00 -27.26 6.99
N TYR A 468 7.82 -25.95 7.15
CA TYR A 468 8.49 -25.16 8.16
C TYR A 468 8.14 -25.61 9.59
N PHE A 469 6.86 -25.90 9.85
CA PHE A 469 6.43 -26.47 11.13
C PHE A 469 7.13 -27.80 11.44
N LEU A 470 7.23 -28.70 10.46
CA LEU A 470 7.89 -30.00 10.63
C LEU A 470 9.37 -29.87 11.00
N ILE A 471 10.10 -28.91 10.40
CA ILE A 471 11.53 -28.73 10.67
C ILE A 471 11.84 -27.89 11.91
N THR A 472 10.90 -27.07 12.36
CA THR A 472 11.11 -26.16 13.51
C THR A 472 10.49 -26.67 14.79
N ARG A 473 9.35 -27.36 14.72
CA ARG A 473 8.58 -27.82 15.89
C ARG A 473 8.62 -29.33 16.11
N THR A 474 9.25 -30.07 15.17
CA THR A 474 9.41 -31.54 15.28
C THR A 474 10.79 -31.96 14.79
N ASP A 475 11.14 -33.26 14.97
CA ASP A 475 12.37 -33.85 14.41
C ASP A 475 12.17 -34.44 13.01
N LYS A 476 11.08 -34.11 12.31
CA LYS A 476 10.73 -34.68 11.00
C LYS A 476 11.37 -33.90 9.84
N TYR A 477 12.68 -33.72 9.92
CA TYR A 477 13.43 -32.90 8.95
C TYR A 477 13.32 -33.41 7.51
N GLU A 478 13.29 -34.75 7.31
CA GLU A 478 13.18 -35.36 5.98
C GLU A 478 11.80 -35.12 5.35
N GLU A 479 10.72 -35.28 6.13
CA GLU A 479 9.34 -34.98 5.69
C GLU A 479 9.22 -33.48 5.36
N GLY A 480 9.71 -32.62 6.25
CA GLY A 480 9.69 -31.17 6.06
C GLY A 480 10.46 -30.71 4.83
N TYR A 481 11.67 -31.27 4.60
CA TYR A 481 12.47 -30.98 3.41
C TYR A 481 11.72 -31.30 2.11
N LYS A 482 11.07 -32.45 2.01
CA LYS A 482 10.32 -32.85 0.80
C LYS A 482 9.12 -31.93 0.55
N VAL A 483 8.40 -31.56 1.61
CA VAL A 483 7.25 -30.66 1.50
C VAL A 483 7.70 -29.26 1.08
N LEU A 484 8.79 -28.74 1.65
CA LEU A 484 9.36 -27.44 1.28
C LEU A 484 9.96 -27.43 -0.13
N ALA A 485 10.56 -28.53 -0.57
CA ALA A 485 11.04 -28.64 -1.95
C ALA A 485 9.89 -28.50 -2.96
N ARG A 486 8.70 -29.06 -2.64
CA ARG A 486 7.52 -28.88 -3.47
C ARG A 486 6.99 -27.44 -3.42
N ALA A 487 6.96 -26.81 -2.24
CA ALA A 487 6.59 -25.39 -2.11
C ALA A 487 7.50 -24.50 -2.98
N MET A 488 8.82 -24.73 -2.91
CA MET A 488 9.82 -24.03 -3.71
C MET A 488 9.63 -24.22 -5.22
N LEU A 489 9.25 -25.42 -5.67
CA LEU A 489 8.96 -25.68 -7.08
C LEU A 489 7.73 -24.91 -7.58
N LEU A 490 6.74 -24.69 -6.72
CA LEU A 490 5.48 -23.99 -7.05
C LEU A 490 5.62 -22.47 -6.98
N ALA A 491 6.60 -21.94 -6.23
CA ALA A 491 6.87 -20.52 -6.07
C ALA A 491 8.38 -20.28 -5.95
N GLU A 492 9.09 -20.45 -7.08
CA GLU A 492 10.56 -20.46 -7.15
C GLU A 492 11.21 -19.12 -6.72
N THR A 493 10.49 -18.03 -6.87
CA THR A 493 10.99 -16.66 -6.59
C THR A 493 10.49 -16.10 -5.26
N ASP A 494 9.74 -16.86 -4.47
CA ASP A 494 9.23 -16.38 -3.18
C ASP A 494 10.33 -16.44 -2.11
N PRO A 495 10.77 -15.29 -1.55
CA PRO A 495 11.89 -15.24 -0.61
C PRO A 495 11.59 -15.93 0.72
N TYR A 496 10.34 -15.96 1.18
CA TYR A 496 9.96 -16.63 2.43
C TYR A 496 9.97 -18.15 2.30
N ILE A 497 9.58 -18.65 1.12
CA ILE A 497 9.66 -20.09 0.81
C ILE A 497 11.12 -20.50 0.62
N ALA A 498 11.93 -19.65 -0.03
CA ALA A 498 13.37 -19.87 -0.20
C ALA A 498 14.09 -19.93 1.15
N ASP A 499 13.79 -19.02 2.09
CA ASP A 499 14.32 -19.05 3.45
C ASP A 499 13.94 -20.35 4.17
N SER A 500 12.65 -20.73 4.17
CA SER A 500 12.18 -21.96 4.81
C SER A 500 12.86 -23.21 4.26
N PHE A 501 13.04 -23.29 2.93
CA PHE A 501 13.75 -24.41 2.30
C PHE A 501 15.25 -24.38 2.62
N GLY A 502 15.85 -23.19 2.63
CA GLY A 502 17.23 -22.97 3.12
C GLY A 502 17.42 -23.44 4.55
N TRP A 503 16.44 -23.13 5.42
CA TRP A 503 16.46 -23.57 6.81
C TRP A 503 16.37 -25.10 6.94
N ALA A 504 15.59 -25.77 6.10
CA ALA A 504 15.58 -27.23 6.03
C ALA A 504 16.94 -27.82 5.64
N LEU A 505 17.62 -27.22 4.65
CA LEU A 505 19.00 -27.61 4.29
C LEU A 505 19.96 -27.43 5.46
N TYR A 506 19.86 -26.32 6.19
CA TYR A 506 20.66 -26.09 7.39
C TYR A 506 20.42 -27.17 8.46
N LYS A 507 19.15 -27.50 8.77
CA LYS A 507 18.81 -28.57 9.73
C LYS A 507 19.34 -29.95 9.32
N LEU A 508 19.49 -30.20 8.02
CA LEU A 508 20.09 -31.40 7.45
C LEU A 508 21.64 -31.31 7.30
N GLY A 509 22.25 -30.19 7.70
CA GLY A 509 23.70 -29.98 7.72
C GLY A 509 24.32 -29.60 6.38
N ASP A 510 23.53 -29.27 5.36
CA ASP A 510 24.01 -28.69 4.09
C ASP A 510 24.10 -27.17 4.17
N ILE A 511 25.02 -26.72 5.03
CA ILE A 511 25.10 -25.32 5.49
C ILE A 511 25.47 -24.36 4.34
N GLU A 512 26.33 -24.78 3.39
CA GLU A 512 26.75 -23.92 2.28
C GLU A 512 25.60 -23.64 1.30
N ARG A 513 24.79 -24.67 0.97
CA ARG A 513 23.59 -24.46 0.14
C ARG A 513 22.53 -23.66 0.86
N ALA A 514 22.34 -23.90 2.16
CA ALA A 514 21.43 -23.12 2.99
C ALA A 514 21.80 -21.64 2.96
N LYS A 515 23.10 -21.32 3.16
CA LYS A 515 23.62 -19.96 3.10
C LYS A 515 23.27 -19.27 1.78
N GLY A 516 23.61 -19.91 0.64
CA GLY A 516 23.40 -19.29 -0.66
C GLY A 516 21.94 -19.00 -0.96
N LEU A 517 21.02 -19.89 -0.53
CA LEU A 517 19.61 -19.70 -0.75
C LEU A 517 19.01 -18.59 0.13
N ILE A 518 19.41 -18.55 1.42
CA ILE A 518 18.88 -17.55 2.36
C ILE A 518 19.51 -16.17 2.10
N GLU A 519 20.78 -16.10 1.65
CA GLU A 519 21.38 -14.85 1.17
C GLU A 519 20.61 -14.30 -0.04
N SER A 520 20.22 -15.15 -1.01
CA SER A 520 19.37 -14.73 -2.13
C SER A 520 18.01 -14.22 -1.65
N ALA A 521 17.34 -14.96 -0.77
CA ALA A 521 16.05 -14.55 -0.21
C ALA A 521 16.10 -13.20 0.50
N ARG A 522 17.17 -12.92 1.25
CA ARG A 522 17.40 -11.61 1.86
C ARG A 522 17.56 -10.52 0.79
N ASP A 523 18.39 -10.79 -0.23
CA ASP A 523 18.71 -9.79 -1.27
C ASP A 523 17.48 -9.44 -2.11
N ASP A 524 16.55 -10.40 -2.30
CA ASP A 524 15.27 -10.20 -3.00
C ASP A 524 14.28 -9.32 -2.20
N LEU A 525 14.47 -9.18 -0.89
CA LEU A 525 13.62 -8.33 -0.03
C LEU A 525 14.15 -6.89 0.13
N LEU A 526 15.39 -6.61 -0.27
CA LEU A 526 15.95 -5.27 -0.09
C LEU A 526 15.14 -4.19 -0.86
N PRO A 527 14.99 -2.99 -0.29
CA PRO A 527 15.65 -2.45 0.91
C PRO A 527 15.01 -2.87 2.24
N GLN A 528 13.91 -3.59 2.23
CA GLN A 528 13.24 -4.08 3.43
C GLN A 528 13.90 -5.40 3.88
N ASN A 529 14.18 -5.51 5.17
CA ASN A 529 14.73 -6.73 5.75
C ASN A 529 13.63 -7.48 6.53
N HIS A 530 13.85 -8.79 6.71
CA HIS A 530 12.98 -9.62 7.56
C HIS A 530 13.79 -10.22 8.71
N TRP A 531 13.32 -10.02 9.94
CA TRP A 531 14.04 -10.42 11.14
C TRP A 531 14.41 -11.92 11.19
N GLU A 532 13.54 -12.79 10.70
CA GLU A 532 13.73 -14.24 10.75
C GLU A 532 14.81 -14.70 9.78
N ILE A 533 14.82 -14.15 8.56
CA ILE A 533 15.84 -14.41 7.54
C ILE A 533 17.23 -13.98 8.04
N GLU A 534 17.32 -12.80 8.63
CA GLU A 534 18.58 -12.32 9.22
C GLU A 534 19.01 -13.15 10.43
N ASN A 535 18.07 -13.59 11.25
CA ASN A 535 18.36 -14.50 12.36
C ASN A 535 18.88 -15.87 11.87
N HIS A 536 18.29 -16.43 10.80
CA HIS A 536 18.77 -17.67 10.17
C HIS A 536 20.17 -17.49 9.59
N LEU A 537 20.43 -16.38 8.88
CA LEU A 537 21.77 -16.07 8.36
C LEU A 537 22.79 -15.93 9.48
N GLY A 538 22.44 -15.31 10.59
CA GLY A 538 23.31 -15.19 11.76
C GLY A 538 23.74 -16.56 12.30
N ASP A 539 22.80 -17.49 12.44
CA ASP A 539 23.07 -18.86 12.89
C ASP A 539 23.96 -19.63 11.91
N ILE A 540 23.71 -19.48 10.61
CA ILE A 540 24.49 -20.07 9.53
C ILE A 540 25.92 -19.53 9.52
N TYR A 541 26.10 -18.22 9.54
CA TYR A 541 27.41 -17.58 9.55
C TYR A 541 28.21 -17.98 10.78
N TRP A 542 27.55 -18.11 11.95
CA TRP A 542 28.19 -18.58 13.18
C TRP A 542 28.80 -19.96 13.01
N HIS A 543 28.10 -20.91 12.39
CA HIS A 543 28.59 -22.26 12.15
C HIS A 543 29.61 -22.37 11.00
N LEU A 544 29.70 -21.33 10.16
CA LEU A 544 30.74 -21.19 9.15
C LEU A 544 32.00 -20.45 9.66
N ASP A 545 32.07 -20.17 10.97
CA ASP A 545 33.13 -19.41 11.65
C ASP A 545 33.26 -17.94 11.18
N ARG A 546 32.19 -17.39 10.58
CA ARG A 546 32.05 -16.00 10.17
C ARG A 546 31.39 -15.20 11.30
N LYS A 547 32.08 -15.06 12.44
CA LYS A 547 31.48 -14.53 13.68
C LYS A 547 31.03 -13.08 13.59
N ASP A 548 31.76 -12.25 12.85
CA ASP A 548 31.43 -10.84 12.69
C ASP A 548 30.17 -10.68 11.81
N ASP A 549 30.08 -11.47 10.73
CA ASP A 549 28.88 -11.49 9.88
C ASP A 549 27.65 -12.01 10.65
N ALA A 550 27.84 -13.02 11.49
CA ALA A 550 26.79 -13.55 12.34
C ALA A 550 26.23 -12.49 13.29
N ARG A 551 27.12 -11.73 13.96
CA ARG A 551 26.70 -10.63 14.85
C ARG A 551 25.94 -9.55 14.11
N LYS A 552 26.45 -9.14 12.94
CA LYS A 552 25.81 -8.14 12.10
C LYS A 552 24.40 -8.58 11.68
N ALA A 553 24.23 -9.83 11.25
CA ALA A 553 22.93 -10.36 10.86
C ALA A 553 21.95 -10.39 12.05
N TRP A 554 22.39 -10.82 13.24
CA TRP A 554 21.56 -10.78 14.45
C TRP A 554 21.21 -9.34 14.90
N GLU A 555 22.15 -8.38 14.74
CA GLU A 555 21.87 -6.95 14.98
C GLU A 555 20.79 -6.44 14.02
N THR A 556 20.93 -6.75 12.72
CA THR A 556 19.90 -6.42 11.72
C THR A 556 18.56 -7.10 12.03
N ALA A 557 18.57 -8.35 12.51
CA ALA A 557 17.34 -9.02 12.94
C ALA A 557 16.63 -8.26 14.05
N LEU A 558 17.36 -7.73 15.04
CA LEU A 558 16.78 -6.95 16.14
C LEU A 558 16.20 -5.61 15.68
N GLU A 559 16.82 -4.98 14.67
CA GLU A 559 16.35 -3.73 14.06
C GLU A 559 15.02 -3.92 13.30
N ASN A 560 14.71 -5.17 12.90
CA ASN A 560 13.50 -5.51 12.15
C ASN A 560 12.37 -6.09 13.02
N TYR A 561 12.27 -5.64 14.25
CA TYR A 561 11.15 -5.85 15.17
C TYR A 561 10.70 -7.31 15.35
N PRO A 562 11.58 -8.25 15.75
CA PRO A 562 11.20 -9.63 16.02
C PRO A 562 10.20 -9.72 17.17
N PRO A 563 9.35 -10.79 17.21
CA PRO A 563 8.54 -11.08 18.39
C PRO A 563 9.38 -11.11 19.66
N ASN A 564 8.79 -10.71 20.79
CA ASN A 564 9.55 -10.54 22.04
C ASN A 564 10.27 -11.82 22.48
N SER A 565 9.68 -13.00 22.28
CA SER A 565 10.31 -14.29 22.57
C SER A 565 11.58 -14.51 21.74
N GLU A 566 11.55 -14.14 20.45
CA GLU A 566 12.69 -14.27 19.54
C GLU A 566 13.74 -13.19 19.80
N ARG A 567 13.32 -11.97 20.11
CA ARG A 567 14.21 -10.87 20.53
C ARG A 567 15.14 -11.31 21.65
N VAL A 568 14.60 -11.89 22.71
CA VAL A 568 15.38 -12.37 23.86
C VAL A 568 16.41 -13.41 23.43
N LEU A 569 16.04 -14.36 22.56
CA LEU A 569 16.95 -15.38 22.06
C LEU A 569 18.06 -14.79 21.17
N ILE A 570 17.74 -13.79 20.34
CA ILE A 570 18.73 -13.12 19.48
C ILE A 570 19.70 -12.30 20.33
N GLU A 571 19.22 -11.59 21.37
CA GLU A 571 20.07 -10.87 22.33
C GLU A 571 21.03 -11.81 23.08
N GLU A 572 20.56 -13.01 23.46
CA GLU A 572 21.44 -14.04 24.05
C GLU A 572 22.52 -14.52 23.07
N LYS A 573 22.16 -14.70 21.78
CA LYS A 573 23.14 -15.07 20.74
C LYS A 573 24.21 -13.98 20.55
N LEU A 574 23.82 -12.72 20.55
CA LEU A 574 24.75 -11.59 20.45
C LEU A 574 25.71 -11.54 21.64
N LYS A 575 25.21 -11.81 22.84
CA LYS A 575 26.00 -11.78 24.07
C LYS A 575 26.93 -12.98 24.18
N ASP A 576 26.43 -14.19 24.05
CA ASP A 576 27.08 -15.44 24.43
C ASP A 576 27.54 -16.27 23.21
N GLY A 577 27.12 -15.90 21.99
CA GLY A 577 27.23 -16.71 20.79
C GLY A 577 26.14 -17.77 20.69
N LEU A 578 26.01 -18.38 19.52
CA LEU A 578 25.08 -19.47 19.30
C LEU A 578 25.51 -20.72 20.08
N LYS A 579 24.65 -21.18 20.98
CA LYS A 579 24.89 -22.37 21.84
C LYS A 579 24.49 -23.68 21.15
N THR A 580 23.62 -23.59 20.14
CA THR A 580 23.17 -24.76 19.37
C THR A 580 24.34 -25.38 18.62
N PRO A 581 24.56 -26.69 18.71
CA PRO A 581 25.66 -27.33 18.00
C PRO A 581 25.44 -27.27 16.49
N LYS A 582 26.56 -27.25 15.74
CA LYS A 582 26.52 -27.31 14.29
C LYS A 582 25.78 -28.56 13.83
N PRO A 583 24.77 -28.45 12.94
CA PRO A 583 24.05 -29.62 12.44
C PRO A 583 24.99 -30.58 11.71
N GLU A 584 24.84 -31.87 12.01
CA GLU A 584 25.59 -32.91 11.30
C GLU A 584 25.08 -33.07 9.89
N LYS A 585 26.01 -33.19 8.93
CA LYS A 585 25.65 -33.40 7.52
C LYS A 585 24.99 -34.79 7.34
N ARG A 586 23.74 -34.77 6.90
CA ARG A 586 22.96 -35.96 6.55
C ARG A 586 22.85 -36.06 5.01
N PRO A 587 22.69 -37.27 4.44
CA PRO A 587 22.29 -37.42 3.05
C PRO A 587 20.96 -36.67 2.86
N LEU A 588 20.87 -35.89 1.78
CA LEU A 588 19.58 -35.24 1.48
C LEU A 588 18.57 -36.32 1.03
N PRO A 589 17.31 -36.22 1.50
CA PRO A 589 16.27 -37.13 1.07
C PRO A 589 16.09 -37.11 -0.45
N GLU A 590 15.97 -38.29 -1.07
CA GLU A 590 15.57 -38.33 -2.48
C GLU A 590 14.16 -37.79 -2.63
N ILE A 591 13.99 -36.85 -3.55
CA ILE A 591 12.70 -36.31 -3.94
C ILE A 591 12.21 -37.11 -5.12
N SER A 592 11.20 -37.94 -4.88
CA SER A 592 10.56 -38.74 -5.95
C SER A 592 9.61 -37.88 -6.78
N LEU A 593 9.26 -38.35 -7.98
CA LEU A 593 8.19 -37.70 -8.77
C LEU A 593 6.87 -37.63 -7.99
N GLU A 594 6.58 -38.64 -7.17
CA GLU A 594 5.38 -38.68 -6.31
C GLU A 594 5.40 -37.55 -5.23
N ASP A 595 6.59 -37.16 -4.73
CA ASP A 595 6.74 -36.06 -3.81
C ASP A 595 6.46 -34.70 -4.51
N LEU A 596 6.64 -34.64 -5.83
CA LEU A 596 6.47 -33.46 -6.68
C LEU A 596 5.17 -33.47 -7.49
N GLU A 597 4.59 -34.67 -7.74
CA GLU A 597 3.37 -34.82 -8.53
C GLU A 597 2.15 -34.25 -7.80
N VAL A 598 1.43 -33.46 -8.57
CA VAL A 598 0.06 -33.06 -8.31
C VAL A 598 -0.81 -34.29 -8.31
N GLU A 599 -1.36 -34.72 -7.17
CA GLU A 599 -2.52 -35.60 -7.20
C GLU A 599 -3.64 -34.87 -7.98
N ARG A 600 -3.71 -35.10 -9.27
CA ARG A 600 -4.92 -34.83 -10.05
C ARG A 600 -6.00 -35.76 -9.51
N ARG A 601 -6.70 -35.35 -8.49
CA ARG A 601 -8.03 -35.88 -8.23
C ARG A 601 -8.94 -35.22 -9.24
N ASP A 602 -9.42 -36.02 -10.16
CA ASP A 602 -10.48 -35.67 -11.10
C ASP A 602 -11.61 -34.96 -10.32
N ILE A 603 -11.93 -33.74 -10.77
CA ILE A 603 -13.11 -32.97 -10.36
C ILE A 603 -14.32 -33.61 -11.00
#